data_db870190ca68a91124b75cb968ec7f49
#
_entry.id   db870190ca68a91124b75cb968ec7f49
#
_cell.length_a   1.000
_cell.length_b   1.000
_cell.length_c   1.000
_cell.angle_alpha   90.00
_cell.angle_beta   90.00
_cell.angle_gamma   90.00
#
_symmetry.space_group_name_H-M   'P 1'
#
loop_
_entity.id
_entity.type
_entity.pdbx_description
1 polymer ?
#
loop_
_entity_poly.entity_id
_entity_poly.type
_entity_poly.pdbx_seq_one_letter_code
_entity_poly.pdbx_strand_id
1 'polypeptide(L)' 'MEKLLTLAEVAERLNTTPRHVRRLVSERRIAYRKLGRYVRFHPDDVAEYVAAHRIEPASGAQVGAG' A
#
# COMPACT_ATOMS: atom_id res chain seq x y z
N MET A 1 17.70 -11.92 -3.66
CA MET A 1 16.82 -11.41 -2.60
C MET A 1 16.22 -10.08 -3.02
N GLU A 2 14.93 -9.92 -2.84
CA GLU A 2 14.28 -8.69 -3.23
C GLU A 2 14.59 -7.57 -2.25
N LYS A 3 14.73 -6.39 -2.81
CA LYS A 3 15.01 -5.22 -2.02
C LYS A 3 13.73 -4.76 -1.32
N LEU A 4 13.84 -4.48 -0.05
CA LEU A 4 12.73 -3.91 0.70
C LEU A 4 12.54 -2.45 0.31
N LEU A 5 11.33 -1.97 0.43
CA LEU A 5 10.99 -0.61 0.03
C LEU A 5 10.89 0.29 1.23
N THR A 6 11.30 1.53 1.05
CA THR A 6 11.10 2.54 2.08
C THR A 6 9.66 3.05 2.01
N LEU A 7 9.27 3.77 3.06
CA LEU A 7 7.93 4.37 3.09
C LEU A 7 7.72 5.31 1.90
N ALA A 8 8.73 6.09 1.57
CA ALA A 8 8.64 7.00 0.44
C ALA A 8 8.50 6.26 -0.88
N GLU A 9 9.22 5.14 -1.01
CA GLU A 9 9.12 4.33 -2.23
C GLU A 9 7.76 3.69 -2.37
N VAL A 10 7.15 3.28 -1.26
CA VAL A 10 5.80 2.74 -1.30
C VAL A 10 4.81 3.81 -1.71
N ALA A 11 4.95 5.01 -1.14
CA ALA A 11 4.07 6.11 -1.50
C ALA A 11 4.14 6.40 -2.99
N GLU A 12 5.34 6.40 -3.54
CA GLU A 12 5.52 6.63 -4.97
C GLU A 12 4.89 5.52 -5.79
N ARG A 13 5.09 4.28 -5.36
CA ARG A 13 4.55 3.12 -6.06
C ARG A 13 3.03 3.12 -6.04
N LEU A 14 2.43 3.56 -4.93
CA LEU A 14 0.99 3.65 -4.80
C LEU A 14 0.44 4.96 -5.35
N ASN A 15 1.32 5.83 -5.81
CA ASN A 15 0.97 7.15 -6.33
C ASN A 15 0.18 7.95 -5.29
N THR A 16 0.68 7.94 -4.07
CA THR A 16 0.09 8.68 -2.99
C THR A 16 1.20 9.41 -2.23
N THR A 17 0.94 9.83 -1.02
CA THR A 17 1.91 10.60 -0.26
C THR A 17 2.52 9.77 0.87
N PRO A 18 3.74 10.09 1.29
CA PRO A 18 4.33 9.43 2.45
C PRO A 18 3.47 9.56 3.70
N ARG A 19 2.78 10.66 3.82
CA ARG A 19 1.89 10.89 4.95
C ARG A 19 0.76 9.85 4.96
N HIS A 20 0.21 9.56 3.81
CA HIS A 20 -0.85 8.57 3.70
C HIS A 20 -0.33 7.18 4.06
N VAL A 21 0.84 6.82 3.55
CA VAL A 21 1.42 5.51 3.86
C VAL A 21 1.73 5.40 5.35
N ARG A 22 2.23 6.47 5.95
CA ARG A 22 2.50 6.47 7.39
C ARG A 22 1.21 6.20 8.17
N ARG A 23 0.12 6.76 7.71
CA ARG A 23 -1.17 6.53 8.32
C ARG A 23 -1.61 5.08 8.20
N LEU A 24 -1.39 4.49 7.01
CA LEU A 24 -1.70 3.06 6.82
C LEU A 24 -0.93 2.19 7.81
N VAL A 25 0.34 2.54 8.03
CA VAL A 25 1.16 1.80 8.98
C VAL A 25 0.64 1.96 10.40
N SER A 26 0.31 3.18 10.79
CA SER A 26 -0.15 3.44 12.14
C SER A 26 -1.50 2.76 12.42
N GLU A 27 -2.30 2.60 11.39
CA GLU A 27 -3.60 1.94 11.51
C GLU A 27 -3.51 0.44 11.22
N ARG A 28 -2.31 -0.04 10.96
CA ARG A 28 -2.06 -1.46 10.68
C ARG A 28 -2.87 -1.97 9.51
N ARG A 29 -2.96 -1.17 8.47
CA ARG A 29 -3.73 -1.52 7.28
C ARG A 29 -2.88 -2.05 6.16
N ILE A 30 -1.55 -2.01 6.31
CA ILE A 30 -0.62 -2.54 5.33
C ILE A 30 0.48 -3.27 6.10
N ALA A 31 0.89 -4.42 5.59
CA ALA A 31 1.93 -5.20 6.22
C ALA A 31 3.28 -4.52 6.05
N TYR A 32 4.07 -4.53 7.09
CA TYR A 32 5.39 -3.91 7.04
C TYR A 32 6.37 -4.67 7.92
N ARG A 33 7.64 -4.38 7.72
CA ARG A 33 8.72 -4.95 8.53
C ARG A 33 9.33 -3.84 9.38
N LYS A 34 9.51 -4.11 10.64
CA LYS A 34 10.19 -3.16 11.51
C LYS A 34 11.58 -3.69 11.80
N LEU A 35 12.59 -3.03 11.25
CA LEU A 35 13.98 -3.42 11.39
C LEU A 35 14.67 -2.42 12.30
N GLY A 36 14.59 -2.70 13.60
CA GLY A 36 15.04 -1.73 14.58
C GLY A 36 14.12 -0.51 14.53
N ARG A 37 14.69 0.64 14.17
CA ARG A 37 13.89 1.85 14.04
C ARG A 37 13.46 2.13 12.59
N TYR A 38 13.84 1.23 11.69
CA TYR A 38 13.52 1.43 10.27
C TYR A 38 12.28 0.64 9.91
N VAL A 39 11.38 1.28 9.20
CA VAL A 39 10.18 0.64 8.67
C VAL A 39 10.42 0.37 7.19
N ARG A 40 10.21 -0.86 6.79
CA ARG A 40 10.40 -1.27 5.40
C ARG A 40 9.24 -2.13 4.95
N PHE A 41 9.09 -2.26 3.65
CA PHE A 41 7.96 -2.99 3.07
C PHE A 41 8.47 -3.97 2.04
N HIS A 42 7.92 -5.16 2.07
CA HIS A 42 8.24 -6.15 1.04
C HIS A 42 7.36 -5.86 -0.17
N PRO A 43 7.93 -5.91 -1.38
CA PRO A 43 7.14 -5.63 -2.58
C PRO A 43 5.88 -6.47 -2.70
N ASP A 44 5.94 -7.74 -2.28
CA ASP A 44 4.77 -8.62 -2.34
C ASP A 44 3.67 -8.15 -1.42
N ASP A 45 4.03 -7.61 -0.27
CA ASP A 45 3.04 -7.10 0.68
C ASP A 45 2.35 -5.87 0.11
N VAL A 46 3.09 -5.04 -0.60
CA VAL A 46 2.52 -3.86 -1.23
C VAL A 46 1.56 -4.28 -2.34
N ALA A 47 1.97 -5.25 -3.14
CA ALA A 47 1.12 -5.75 -4.22
C ALA A 47 -0.16 -6.37 -3.66
N GLU A 48 -0.04 -7.09 -2.55
CA GLU A 48 -1.20 -7.70 -1.92
C GLU A 48 -2.15 -6.65 -1.37
N TYR A 49 -1.60 -5.58 -0.81
CA TYR A 49 -2.44 -4.48 -0.32
C TYR A 49 -3.25 -3.89 -1.46
N VAL A 50 -2.60 -3.64 -2.59
CA VAL A 50 -3.27 -3.07 -3.75
C VAL A 50 -4.37 -4.00 -4.24
N ALA A 51 -4.06 -5.29 -4.33
CA ALA A 51 -5.03 -6.28 -4.81
C ALA A 51 -6.23 -6.37 -3.88
N ALA A 52 -5.99 -6.30 -2.56
CA ALA A 52 -7.05 -6.43 -1.58
C ALA A 52 -7.98 -5.21 -1.57
N HIS A 53 -7.50 -4.10 -2.10
CA HIS A 53 -8.29 -2.87 -2.10
C HIS A 53 -8.91 -2.58 -3.46
N ARG A 54 -8.94 -3.60 -4.30
CA ARG A 54 -9.61 -3.47 -5.58
C ARG A 54 -11.13 -3.43 -5.37
N ILE A 55 -11.77 -2.47 -6.02
CA ILE A 55 -13.21 -2.37 -5.97
C ILE A 55 -13.75 -2.90 -7.28
N GLU A 56 -14.53 -3.96 -7.20
CA GLU A 56 -15.12 -4.53 -8.41
C GLU A 56 -16.25 -3.64 -8.91
N PRO A 57 -16.31 -3.38 -10.22
CA PRO A 57 -17.44 -2.64 -10.73
C PRO A 57 -18.71 -3.46 -10.59
N ALA A 58 -19.81 -2.80 -10.28
CA ALA A 58 -21.08 -3.50 -10.19
C ALA A 58 -21.44 -4.02 -11.57
N SER A 59 -21.98 -5.24 -11.59
CA SER A 59 -22.33 -5.88 -12.86
C SER A 59 -23.36 -5.04 -13.61
N GLY A 60 -23.02 -4.64 -14.82
CA GLY A 60 -23.93 -3.87 -15.63
C GLY A 60 -24.18 -2.46 -15.15
N ALA A 61 -23.59 -2.08 -14.05
CA ALA A 61 -23.81 -0.78 -13.50
C ALA A 61 -22.63 0.11 -13.82
N GLN A 62 -22.88 1.36 -14.01
CA GLN A 62 -21.86 2.33 -14.20
C GLN A 62 -21.22 2.65 -12.88
N VAL A 63 -19.94 2.52 -12.81
CA VAL A 63 -19.23 2.95 -11.64
C VAL A 63 -19.26 4.47 -11.61
N GLY A 64 -19.65 5.01 -10.50
CA GLY A 64 -19.64 6.45 -10.37
C GLY A 64 -18.23 6.95 -10.61
N ALA A 65 -18.16 8.14 -11.17
CA ALA A 65 -16.87 8.73 -11.38
C ALA A 65 -16.20 8.86 -10.05
N GLY A 66 -15.23 8.05 -9.86
CA GLY A 66 -14.55 8.02 -8.59
C GLY A 66 -13.71 9.22 -8.44
#